data_6fcb55e07bad17de2823571d9b2ac80f
#
_entry.id   6fcb55e07bad17de2823571d9b2ac80f
#
_cell.length_a   1.000
_cell.length_b   1.000
_cell.length_c   1.000
_cell.angle_alpha   90.00
_cell.angle_beta   90.00
_cell.angle_gamma   90.00
#
_symmetry.space_group_name_H-M   'P 1'
#
loop_
_entity.id
_entity.type
_entity.pdbx_description
1 polymer ?
#
loop_
_entity_poly.entity_id
_entity_poly.type
_entity_poly.pdbx_seq_one_letter_code
_entity_poly.pdbx_strand_id
1 'polypeptide(L)'
;MLVKGALTGGRNGDKREQSKEDLMGVKMVREAMTQDLSVILGIYENARRFMADNGNPSQWKDGFPPESLLCEDISKRRLYVLEREGKICGAFAFIIGEDPTYRSIEEGHWMSNERYGTIHRLAKDGTERGIFSECLAYCEGIIQHLRIDTHEKNRVMQRLIEAHGFCRCGIIHVADGSPRIAYEKTASLP
;
A
#
# COMPACT_ATOMS: atom_id res chain seq x y z
N MET A 1 7.84 -73.21 -8.93
CA MET A 1 7.70 -72.06 -9.86
C MET A 1 7.43 -70.84 -9.02
N LEU A 2 8.40 -69.93 -8.92
CA LEU A 2 8.41 -68.75 -8.06
C LEU A 2 7.63 -67.64 -8.72
N VAL A 3 6.83 -66.90 -7.94
CA VAL A 3 6.49 -65.50 -8.28
C VAL A 3 6.61 -64.62 -7.02
N LYS A 4 7.50 -63.67 -7.10
CA LYS A 4 7.78 -62.63 -6.09
C LYS A 4 6.70 -61.59 -6.08
N GLY A 5 6.15 -61.28 -4.90
CA GLY A 5 5.33 -60.09 -4.67
C GLY A 5 6.20 -58.91 -4.23
N ALA A 6 6.12 -57.79 -4.93
CA ALA A 6 6.84 -56.56 -4.62
C ALA A 6 6.02 -55.70 -3.63
N LEU A 7 6.69 -55.30 -2.56
CA LEU A 7 6.21 -54.28 -1.61
C LEU A 7 6.41 -52.90 -2.24
N THR A 8 5.32 -52.12 -2.39
CA THR A 8 5.39 -50.72 -2.75
C THR A 8 5.21 -49.87 -1.48
N GLY A 9 6.32 -49.31 -0.98
CA GLY A 9 6.33 -48.32 0.07
C GLY A 9 5.75 -47.00 -0.44
N GLY A 10 4.67 -46.57 0.15
CA GLY A 10 4.01 -45.30 -0.15
C GLY A 10 4.82 -44.11 0.36
N ARG A 11 5.05 -43.14 -0.52
CA ARG A 11 5.73 -41.89 -0.28
C ARG A 11 4.81 -40.92 0.50
N ASN A 12 5.09 -40.71 1.77
CA ASN A 12 4.43 -39.67 2.59
C ASN A 12 5.25 -38.36 2.68
N GLY A 13 6.21 -38.15 1.76
CA GLY A 13 7.06 -36.96 1.71
C GLY A 13 6.55 -35.81 0.83
N ASP A 14 5.62 -36.11 -0.08
CA ASP A 14 5.30 -35.21 -1.22
C ASP A 14 4.29 -34.10 -0.94
N LYS A 15 3.49 -34.19 0.13
CA LYS A 15 2.45 -33.20 0.44
C LYS A 15 2.92 -31.98 1.25
N ARG A 16 4.08 -32.05 1.89
CA ARG A 16 4.63 -30.92 2.67
C ARG A 16 5.60 -30.05 1.85
N GLU A 17 6.20 -30.61 0.82
CA GLU A 17 7.04 -29.84 -0.11
C GLU A 17 6.19 -29.09 -1.15
N GLN A 18 5.13 -29.72 -1.69
CA GLN A 18 4.20 -29.09 -2.61
C GLN A 18 3.55 -27.81 -2.01
N SER A 19 3.23 -27.83 -0.73
CA SER A 19 2.64 -26.64 -0.06
C SER A 19 3.63 -25.51 0.23
N LYS A 20 4.95 -25.75 0.14
CA LYS A 20 5.97 -24.70 0.26
C LYS A 20 6.35 -24.11 -1.09
N GLU A 21 6.33 -24.90 -2.16
CA GLU A 21 6.56 -24.40 -3.52
C GLU A 21 5.39 -23.57 -4.04
N ASP A 22 4.14 -23.91 -3.69
CA ASP A 22 2.95 -23.10 -4.01
C ASP A 22 2.89 -21.74 -3.28
N LEU A 23 3.64 -21.58 -2.17
CA LEU A 23 3.79 -20.30 -1.45
C LEU A 23 4.95 -19.46 -2.01
N MET A 24 5.85 -20.03 -2.79
CA MET A 24 6.95 -19.30 -3.41
C MET A 24 6.42 -18.50 -4.59
N GLY A 25 6.16 -17.21 -4.32
CA GLY A 25 5.74 -16.24 -5.32
C GLY A 25 4.34 -15.67 -5.16
N VAL A 26 3.56 -16.07 -4.15
CA VAL A 26 2.25 -15.48 -3.88
C VAL A 26 2.44 -14.04 -3.42
N LYS A 27 1.96 -13.12 -4.26
CA LYS A 27 1.83 -11.71 -3.95
C LYS A 27 0.40 -11.45 -3.52
N MET A 28 0.22 -10.95 -2.32
CA MET A 28 -1.11 -10.74 -1.76
C MET A 28 -1.23 -9.35 -1.12
N VAL A 29 -2.37 -8.71 -1.36
CA VAL A 29 -2.81 -7.56 -0.58
C VAL A 29 -3.99 -8.02 0.27
N ARG A 30 -3.90 -7.77 1.58
CA ARG A 30 -4.95 -8.09 2.54
C ARG A 30 -5.13 -7.00 3.58
N GLU A 31 -6.26 -7.00 4.25
CA GLU A 31 -6.46 -6.17 5.43
C GLU A 31 -5.41 -6.50 6.51
N ALA A 32 -4.89 -5.45 7.14
CA ALA A 32 -3.99 -5.60 8.28
C ALA A 32 -4.75 -6.07 9.52
N MET A 33 -4.10 -6.89 10.32
CA MET A 33 -4.61 -7.38 11.61
C MET A 33 -3.75 -6.82 12.76
N THR A 34 -4.29 -6.82 13.98
CA THR A 34 -3.57 -6.31 15.15
C THR A 34 -2.20 -6.98 15.34
N GLN A 35 -2.08 -8.26 15.01
CA GLN A 35 -0.80 -8.99 15.08
C GLN A 35 0.26 -8.49 14.08
N ASP A 36 -0.12 -7.78 13.03
CA ASP A 36 0.79 -7.22 12.04
C ASP A 36 1.42 -5.89 12.49
N LEU A 37 0.88 -5.28 13.55
CA LEU A 37 1.18 -3.91 13.95
C LEU A 37 2.68 -3.67 14.19
N SER A 38 3.37 -4.59 14.84
CA SER A 38 4.81 -4.46 15.11
C SER A 38 5.65 -4.41 13.82
N VAL A 39 5.29 -5.22 12.82
CA VAL A 39 5.95 -5.22 11.50
C VAL A 39 5.64 -3.94 10.75
N ILE A 40 4.38 -3.49 10.78
CA ILE A 40 3.93 -2.26 10.13
C ILE A 40 4.66 -1.04 10.70
N LEU A 41 4.82 -0.95 12.02
CA LEU A 41 5.58 0.13 12.67
C LEU A 41 7.04 0.16 12.18
N GLY A 42 7.67 -1.01 12.03
CA GLY A 42 9.02 -1.12 11.47
C GLY A 42 9.10 -0.65 10.01
N ILE A 43 8.09 -0.96 9.20
CA ILE A 43 8.01 -0.49 7.80
C ILE A 43 7.92 1.05 7.75
N TYR A 44 7.07 1.66 8.59
CA TYR A 44 6.96 3.12 8.65
C TYR A 44 8.23 3.79 9.17
N GLU A 45 8.93 3.18 10.11
CA GLU A 45 10.24 3.68 10.57
C GLU A 45 11.27 3.66 9.45
N ASN A 46 11.37 2.57 8.69
CA ASN A 46 12.24 2.47 7.52
C ASN A 46 11.87 3.50 6.44
N ALA A 47 10.57 3.71 6.19
CA ALA A 47 10.10 4.70 5.23
C ALA A 47 10.46 6.14 5.65
N ARG A 48 10.37 6.49 6.95
CA ARG A 48 10.81 7.80 7.47
C ARG A 48 12.31 8.02 7.26
N ARG A 49 13.13 7.01 7.57
CA ARG A 49 14.59 7.07 7.31
C ARG A 49 14.87 7.27 5.82
N PHE A 50 14.26 6.47 4.96
CA PHE A 50 14.41 6.61 3.52
C PHE A 50 14.01 8.00 3.02
N MET A 51 12.89 8.57 3.48
CA MET A 51 12.50 9.93 3.11
C MET A 51 13.49 10.96 3.57
N ALA A 52 14.00 10.88 4.79
CA ALA A 52 15.02 11.81 5.32
C ALA A 52 16.30 11.77 4.48
N ASP A 53 16.80 10.57 4.16
CA ASP A 53 18.00 10.36 3.34
C ASP A 53 17.85 10.86 1.90
N ASN A 54 16.59 10.94 1.40
CA ASN A 54 16.26 11.46 0.07
C ASN A 54 15.74 12.91 0.07
N GLY A 55 16.06 13.70 1.11
CA GLY A 55 15.79 15.14 1.15
C GLY A 55 14.36 15.52 1.55
N ASN A 56 13.57 14.58 2.08
CA ASN A 56 12.20 14.81 2.55
C ASN A 56 12.01 14.43 4.03
N PRO A 57 12.72 15.05 4.98
CA PRO A 57 12.62 14.70 6.41
C PRO A 57 11.31 15.21 7.06
N SER A 58 10.56 16.06 6.36
CA SER A 58 9.45 16.81 6.96
C SER A 58 8.06 16.24 6.68
N GLN A 59 7.90 15.29 5.76
CA GLN A 59 6.59 14.75 5.40
C GLN A 59 5.95 13.94 6.55
N TRP A 60 6.75 13.12 7.23
CA TRP A 60 6.30 12.28 8.35
C TRP A 60 7.14 12.57 9.59
N LYS A 61 6.90 13.75 10.18
CA LYS A 61 7.56 14.19 11.41
C LYS A 61 7.06 13.43 12.63
N ASP A 62 7.81 13.53 13.72
CA ASP A 62 7.40 13.15 15.07
C ASP A 62 6.83 11.72 15.18
N GLY A 63 7.40 10.79 14.39
CA GLY A 63 6.97 9.39 14.41
C GLY A 63 5.65 9.11 13.68
N PHE A 64 5.18 10.04 12.83
CA PHE A 64 3.96 9.80 12.02
C PHE A 64 4.14 8.61 11.04
N PRO A 65 3.13 7.77 10.82
CA PRO A 65 1.85 7.73 11.54
C PRO A 65 2.01 7.20 12.98
N PRO A 66 1.29 7.76 13.97
CA PRO A 66 1.31 7.24 15.33
C PRO A 66 0.62 5.88 15.41
N GLU A 67 1.03 5.05 16.37
CA GLU A 67 0.45 3.72 16.57
C GLU A 67 -1.07 3.75 16.76
N SER A 68 -1.59 4.76 17.49
CA SER A 68 -3.02 4.93 17.69
C SER A 68 -3.82 5.08 16.39
N LEU A 69 -3.26 5.79 15.41
CA LEU A 69 -3.89 5.93 14.08
C LEU A 69 -3.88 4.59 13.32
N LEU A 70 -2.80 3.83 13.42
CA LEU A 70 -2.71 2.51 12.79
C LEU A 70 -3.70 1.52 13.41
N CYS A 71 -3.84 1.53 14.74
CA CYS A 71 -4.85 0.74 15.45
C CYS A 71 -6.27 1.13 15.04
N GLU A 72 -6.55 2.44 14.90
CA GLU A 72 -7.84 2.92 14.41
C GLU A 72 -8.13 2.45 12.98
N ASP A 73 -7.14 2.55 12.09
CA ASP A 73 -7.30 2.10 10.70
C ASP A 73 -7.48 0.58 10.60
N ILE A 74 -6.81 -0.22 11.44
CA ILE A 74 -7.04 -1.67 11.55
C ILE A 74 -8.49 -1.93 12.00
N SER A 75 -8.95 -1.26 13.06
CA SER A 75 -10.30 -1.44 13.60
C SER A 75 -11.41 -1.09 12.59
N LYS A 76 -11.12 -0.10 11.73
CA LYS A 76 -12.02 0.35 10.66
C LYS A 76 -11.82 -0.39 9.34
N ARG A 77 -10.94 -1.40 9.30
CA ARG A 77 -10.61 -2.18 8.10
C ARG A 77 -10.14 -1.31 6.92
N ARG A 78 -9.33 -0.31 7.23
CA ARG A 78 -8.79 0.67 6.27
C ARG A 78 -7.30 0.52 6.03
N LEU A 79 -6.59 -0.22 6.89
CA LEU A 79 -5.16 -0.51 6.75
C LEU A 79 -4.98 -1.84 6.03
N TYR A 80 -4.10 -1.85 5.05
CA TYR A 80 -3.78 -3.00 4.22
C TYR A 80 -2.29 -3.27 4.26
N VAL A 81 -1.92 -4.54 4.10
CA VAL A 81 -0.54 -4.97 3.96
C VAL A 81 -0.32 -5.67 2.63
N LEU A 82 0.86 -5.47 2.07
CA LEU A 82 1.35 -6.22 0.92
C LEU A 82 2.26 -7.31 1.45
N GLU A 83 1.96 -8.54 1.07
CA GLU A 83 2.67 -9.72 1.54
C GLU A 83 3.27 -10.49 0.37
N ARG A 84 4.51 -10.93 0.54
CA ARG A 84 5.22 -11.79 -0.40
C ARG A 84 5.88 -12.93 0.36
N GLU A 85 5.64 -14.15 -0.07
CA GLU A 85 6.21 -15.36 0.54
C GLU A 85 6.00 -15.40 2.07
N GLY A 86 4.81 -14.98 2.52
CA GLY A 86 4.47 -14.93 3.95
C GLY A 86 5.13 -13.79 4.74
N LYS A 87 5.79 -12.83 4.08
CA LYS A 87 6.41 -11.67 4.73
C LYS A 87 5.72 -10.38 4.30
N ILE A 88 5.37 -9.55 5.26
CA ILE A 88 4.84 -8.21 4.99
C ILE A 88 5.99 -7.31 4.54
N CYS A 89 5.87 -6.76 3.34
CA CYS A 89 6.86 -5.90 2.70
C CYS A 89 6.37 -4.48 2.41
N GLY A 90 5.09 -4.21 2.64
CA GLY A 90 4.50 -2.89 2.49
C GLY A 90 3.22 -2.73 3.27
N ALA A 91 2.82 -1.48 3.51
CA ALA A 91 1.55 -1.12 4.14
C ALA A 91 1.00 0.17 3.54
N PHE A 92 -0.33 0.29 3.49
CA PHE A 92 -1.02 1.51 3.08
C PHE A 92 -2.41 1.58 3.70
N ALA A 93 -2.94 2.79 3.85
CA ALA A 93 -4.34 2.95 4.19
C ALA A 93 -5.15 3.29 2.93
N PHE A 94 -6.36 2.73 2.82
CA PHE A 94 -7.29 2.98 1.74
C PHE A 94 -8.66 3.32 2.28
N ILE A 95 -9.15 4.50 1.92
CA ILE A 95 -10.40 5.05 2.43
C ILE A 95 -11.31 5.39 1.26
N ILE A 96 -12.50 4.80 1.22
CA ILE A 96 -13.49 5.06 0.18
C ILE A 96 -14.52 6.05 0.69
N GLY A 97 -14.70 7.13 -0.05
CA GLY A 97 -15.63 8.20 0.26
C GLY A 97 -14.92 9.51 0.54
N GLU A 98 -15.65 10.44 1.12
CA GLU A 98 -15.15 11.79 1.36
C GLU A 98 -14.06 11.81 2.45
N ASP A 99 -12.94 12.42 2.12
CA ASP A 99 -11.86 12.72 3.06
C ASP A 99 -11.90 14.21 3.40
N PRO A 100 -11.97 14.60 4.69
CA PRO A 100 -12.04 16.00 5.08
C PRO A 100 -10.90 16.87 4.54
N THR A 101 -9.69 16.31 4.40
CA THR A 101 -8.52 17.05 3.90
C THR A 101 -8.55 17.26 2.38
N TYR A 102 -9.44 16.55 1.67
CA TYR A 102 -9.62 16.65 0.22
C TYR A 102 -10.83 17.51 -0.18
N ARG A 103 -11.55 18.11 0.78
CA ARG A 103 -12.70 18.99 0.50
C ARG A 103 -12.29 20.28 -0.17
N SER A 104 -11.18 20.85 0.30
CA SER A 104 -10.65 22.11 -0.23
C SER A 104 -9.39 21.85 -1.02
N ILE A 105 -9.30 22.43 -2.21
CA ILE A 105 -8.13 22.35 -3.09
C ILE A 105 -7.81 23.75 -3.60
N GLU A 106 -6.55 24.11 -3.57
CA GLU A 106 -6.01 25.39 -4.03
C GLU A 106 -5.16 25.16 -5.30
N GLU A 107 -4.93 26.23 -6.05
CA GLU A 107 -4.11 26.23 -7.26
C GLU A 107 -4.58 25.21 -8.33
N GLY A 108 -5.88 24.88 -8.32
CA GLY A 108 -6.46 23.97 -9.27
C GLY A 108 -7.84 23.47 -8.85
N HIS A 109 -8.21 22.29 -9.35
CA HIS A 109 -9.52 21.68 -9.07
C HIS A 109 -9.47 20.16 -9.25
N TRP A 110 -10.39 19.46 -8.60
CA TRP A 110 -10.61 18.03 -8.84
C TRP A 110 -11.26 17.82 -10.21
N MET A 111 -10.88 16.73 -10.89
CA MET A 111 -11.43 16.38 -12.21
C MET A 111 -12.87 15.85 -12.13
N SER A 112 -13.24 15.26 -10.98
CA SER A 112 -14.58 14.69 -10.77
C SER A 112 -15.05 14.90 -9.33
N ASN A 113 -16.37 15.03 -9.15
CA ASN A 113 -17.04 15.06 -7.85
C ASN A 113 -17.67 13.71 -7.46
N GLU A 114 -17.45 12.68 -8.25
CA GLU A 114 -17.95 11.35 -7.94
C GLU A 114 -17.25 10.74 -6.74
N ARG A 115 -17.83 9.65 -6.21
CA ARG A 115 -17.23 8.88 -5.13
C ARG A 115 -15.85 8.37 -5.53
N TYR A 116 -14.89 8.51 -4.64
CA TYR A 116 -13.49 8.15 -4.87
C TYR A 116 -12.91 7.33 -3.71
N GLY A 117 -11.79 6.68 -3.96
CA GLY A 117 -10.93 6.08 -2.95
C GLY A 117 -9.65 6.88 -2.77
N THR A 118 -9.20 7.07 -1.54
CA THR A 118 -7.95 7.77 -1.24
C THR A 118 -6.90 6.78 -0.73
N ILE A 119 -5.73 6.79 -1.37
CA ILE A 119 -4.57 6.01 -0.94
C ILE A 119 -3.72 6.88 -0.03
N HIS A 120 -3.59 6.47 1.23
CA HIS A 120 -2.81 7.17 2.23
C HIS A 120 -1.63 6.34 2.75
N ARG A 121 -0.57 7.02 3.15
CA ARG A 121 0.52 6.45 3.94
C ARG A 121 1.14 5.18 3.34
N LEU A 122 1.23 5.10 2.01
CA LEU A 122 1.91 3.98 1.37
C LEU A 122 3.39 3.95 1.75
N ALA A 123 3.81 2.85 2.33
CA ALA A 123 5.19 2.60 2.75
C ALA A 123 5.65 1.20 2.36
N LYS A 124 6.96 1.00 2.25
CA LYS A 124 7.59 -0.30 2.01
C LYS A 124 8.80 -0.50 2.91
N ASP A 125 9.17 -1.75 3.13
CA ASP A 125 10.36 -2.13 3.93
C ASP A 125 11.70 -1.84 3.25
N GLY A 126 11.68 -1.58 1.94
CA GLY A 126 12.87 -1.31 1.13
C GLY A 126 13.41 -2.53 0.38
N THR A 127 12.98 -3.73 0.69
CA THR A 127 13.48 -4.97 0.07
C THR A 127 12.85 -5.23 -1.30
N GLU A 128 11.57 -4.82 -1.47
CA GLU A 128 10.78 -5.19 -2.62
C GLU A 128 10.54 -4.04 -3.60
N ARG A 129 10.37 -4.39 -4.87
CA ARG A 129 9.98 -3.47 -5.96
C ARG A 129 8.51 -3.66 -6.33
N GLY A 130 7.92 -2.65 -6.98
CA GLY A 130 6.56 -2.74 -7.51
C GLY A 130 5.44 -2.58 -6.48
N ILE A 131 5.75 -2.26 -5.22
CA ILE A 131 4.77 -2.08 -4.13
C ILE A 131 3.69 -1.05 -4.49
N PHE A 132 4.07 0.08 -5.13
CA PHE A 132 3.10 1.09 -5.58
C PHE A 132 2.13 0.52 -6.62
N SER A 133 2.64 -0.19 -7.63
CA SER A 133 1.81 -0.77 -8.70
C SER A 133 0.84 -1.83 -8.16
N GLU A 134 1.26 -2.63 -7.20
CA GLU A 134 0.40 -3.66 -6.57
C GLU A 134 -0.67 -3.03 -5.67
N CYS A 135 -0.30 -2.02 -4.87
CA CYS A 135 -1.25 -1.21 -4.11
C CYS A 135 -2.31 -0.59 -5.03
N LEU A 136 -1.86 0.05 -6.12
CA LEU A 136 -2.75 0.70 -7.08
C LEU A 136 -3.69 -0.30 -7.74
N ALA A 137 -3.18 -1.43 -8.26
CA ALA A 137 -3.99 -2.46 -8.90
C ALA A 137 -5.06 -3.02 -7.94
N TYR A 138 -4.72 -3.21 -6.66
CA TYR A 138 -5.69 -3.61 -5.64
C TYR A 138 -6.79 -2.57 -5.46
N CYS A 139 -6.43 -1.29 -5.31
CA CYS A 139 -7.39 -0.20 -5.13
C CYS A 139 -8.29 -0.02 -6.37
N GLU A 140 -7.72 -0.10 -7.58
CA GLU A 140 -8.46 -0.03 -8.85
C GLU A 140 -9.44 -1.20 -9.04
N GLY A 141 -9.14 -2.36 -8.46
CA GLY A 141 -10.08 -3.49 -8.41
C GLY A 141 -11.32 -3.23 -7.55
N ILE A 142 -11.27 -2.24 -6.66
CA ILE A 142 -12.39 -1.87 -5.78
C ILE A 142 -13.12 -0.63 -6.30
N ILE A 143 -12.38 0.42 -6.70
CA ILE A 143 -12.94 1.65 -7.25
C ILE A 143 -11.95 2.28 -8.22
N GLN A 144 -12.46 2.70 -9.40
CA GLN A 144 -11.61 3.24 -10.48
C GLN A 144 -11.24 4.72 -10.30
N HIS A 145 -11.99 5.45 -9.49
CA HIS A 145 -11.73 6.85 -9.18
C HIS A 145 -10.87 6.94 -7.91
N LEU A 146 -9.63 7.35 -8.06
CA LEU A 146 -8.64 7.37 -7.00
C LEU A 146 -8.02 8.75 -6.80
N ARG A 147 -7.75 9.10 -5.55
CA ARG A 147 -6.99 10.28 -5.15
C ARG A 147 -5.80 9.88 -4.29
N ILE A 148 -4.74 10.66 -4.39
CA ILE A 148 -3.51 10.50 -3.59
C ILE A 148 -2.83 11.85 -3.45
N ASP A 149 -2.10 12.05 -2.37
CA ASP A 149 -1.28 13.23 -2.17
C ASP A 149 0.17 12.88 -1.80
N THR A 150 1.05 13.84 -1.99
CA THR A 150 2.42 13.72 -1.51
C THR A 150 3.06 15.08 -1.27
N HIS A 151 4.12 15.11 -0.45
CA HIS A 151 4.88 16.34 -0.17
C HIS A 151 5.68 16.79 -1.39
N GLU A 152 5.85 18.09 -1.57
CA GLU A 152 6.62 18.69 -2.68
C GLU A 152 8.06 18.16 -2.80
N LYS A 153 8.69 17.78 -1.68
CA LYS A 153 10.03 17.22 -1.64
C LYS A 153 10.09 15.72 -1.95
N ASN A 154 8.96 15.03 -1.95
CA ASN A 154 8.91 13.59 -2.23
C ASN A 154 8.93 13.32 -3.74
N ARG A 155 10.05 13.63 -4.40
CA ARG A 155 10.20 13.46 -5.85
C ARG A 155 10.06 12.02 -6.32
N VAL A 156 10.37 11.06 -5.46
CA VAL A 156 10.20 9.63 -5.78
C VAL A 156 8.73 9.30 -5.94
N MET A 157 7.90 9.71 -4.96
CA MET A 157 6.46 9.44 -5.00
C MET A 157 5.76 10.22 -6.13
N GLN A 158 6.13 11.49 -6.36
CA GLN A 158 5.57 12.27 -7.49
C GLN A 158 5.75 11.53 -8.81
N ARG A 159 6.97 11.08 -9.12
CA ARG A 159 7.26 10.33 -10.35
C ARG A 159 6.46 9.02 -10.44
N LEU A 160 6.31 8.30 -9.33
CA LEU A 160 5.53 7.06 -9.31
C LEU A 160 4.05 7.34 -9.59
N ILE A 161 3.46 8.33 -8.93
CA ILE A 161 2.06 8.74 -9.10
C ILE A 161 1.80 9.11 -10.56
N GLU A 162 2.62 10.01 -11.13
CA GLU A 162 2.48 10.49 -12.51
C GLU A 162 2.69 9.34 -13.53
N ALA A 163 3.69 8.48 -13.31
CA ALA A 163 3.94 7.33 -14.19
C ALA A 163 2.80 6.29 -14.21
N HIS A 164 1.91 6.32 -13.21
CA HIS A 164 0.74 5.44 -13.14
C HIS A 164 -0.56 6.13 -13.55
N GLY A 165 -0.46 7.26 -14.24
CA GLY A 165 -1.61 7.91 -14.90
C GLY A 165 -2.44 8.83 -14.00
N PHE A 166 -1.94 9.22 -12.84
CA PHE A 166 -2.57 10.28 -12.06
C PHE A 166 -2.23 11.66 -12.65
N CYS A 167 -3.21 12.54 -12.64
CA CYS A 167 -3.06 13.94 -13.00
C CYS A 167 -2.89 14.80 -11.75
N ARG A 168 -1.99 15.76 -11.78
CA ARG A 168 -1.88 16.78 -10.73
C ARG A 168 -3.09 17.68 -10.78
N CYS A 169 -3.76 17.86 -9.62
CA CYS A 169 -5.00 18.64 -9.52
C CYS A 169 -4.83 19.97 -8.78
N GLY A 170 -3.86 20.08 -7.87
CA GLY A 170 -3.65 21.29 -7.09
C GLY A 170 -2.94 21.02 -5.77
N ILE A 171 -3.23 21.80 -4.76
CA ILE A 171 -2.67 21.71 -3.41
C ILE A 171 -3.80 21.50 -2.40
N ILE A 172 -3.64 20.53 -1.52
CA ILE A 172 -4.49 20.32 -0.34
C ILE A 172 -3.69 20.57 0.93
N HIS A 173 -4.36 20.75 2.06
CA HIS A 173 -3.74 20.88 3.36
C HIS A 173 -4.16 19.71 4.26
N VAL A 174 -3.18 18.97 4.77
CA VAL A 174 -3.45 17.86 5.70
C VAL A 174 -3.70 18.38 7.11
N ALA A 175 -4.05 17.51 8.06
CA ALA A 175 -4.56 17.89 9.37
C ALA A 175 -3.65 18.84 10.18
N ASP A 176 -2.34 18.82 9.97
CA ASP A 176 -1.36 19.72 10.59
C ASP A 176 -1.18 21.04 9.82
N GLY A 177 -2.01 21.29 8.79
CA GLY A 177 -1.95 22.47 7.94
C GLY A 177 -0.85 22.43 6.88
N SER A 178 -0.04 21.38 6.81
CA SER A 178 1.03 21.32 5.83
C SER A 178 0.51 21.03 4.41
N PRO A 179 1.06 21.73 3.38
CA PRO A 179 0.60 21.56 2.01
C PRO A 179 1.06 20.22 1.41
N ARG A 180 0.22 19.67 0.53
CA ARG A 180 0.49 18.49 -0.26
C ARG A 180 0.06 18.70 -1.70
N ILE A 181 0.85 18.20 -2.63
CA ILE A 181 0.46 18.12 -4.04
C ILE A 181 -0.58 17.01 -4.14
N ALA A 182 -1.76 17.37 -4.63
CA ALA A 182 -2.90 16.49 -4.80
C ALA A 182 -2.98 15.96 -6.23
N TYR A 183 -3.28 14.69 -6.34
CA TYR A 183 -3.40 13.98 -7.62
C TYR A 183 -4.69 13.17 -7.68
N GLU A 184 -5.24 13.05 -8.87
CA GLU A 184 -6.45 12.29 -9.14
C GLU A 184 -6.29 11.42 -10.39
N LYS A 185 -6.88 10.24 -10.34
CA LYS A 185 -7.02 9.33 -11.47
C LYS A 185 -8.47 8.89 -11.57
N THR A 186 -9.09 9.16 -12.69
CA THR A 186 -10.44 8.68 -13.00
C THR A 186 -10.35 7.51 -13.98
N ALA A 187 -11.40 6.71 -14.07
CA ALA A 187 -11.52 5.76 -15.18
C ALA A 187 -11.35 6.54 -16.49
N SER A 188 -10.48 6.07 -17.37
CA SER A 188 -10.43 6.59 -18.72
C SER A 188 -11.83 6.43 -19.31
N LEU A 189 -12.45 7.53 -19.76
CA LEU A 189 -13.66 7.44 -20.58
C LEU A 189 -13.31 6.58 -21.80
N PRO A 190 -14.16 5.62 -22.16
CA PRO A 190 -13.94 4.75 -23.31
C PRO A 190 -13.87 5.53 -24.62
#